data_f868a3bb73fd39607cef3151fb8c307b
#
_entry.id   f868a3bb73fd39607cef3151fb8c307b
#
_cell.length_a   1.000
_cell.length_b   1.000
_cell.length_c   1.000
_cell.angle_alpha   90.00
_cell.angle_beta   90.00
_cell.angle_gamma   90.00
#
_symmetry.space_group_name_H-M   'P 1'
#
loop_
_entity.id
_entity.type
_entity.pdbx_description
1 polymer ?
#
loop_
_entity_poly.entity_id
_entity_poly.type
_entity_poly.pdbx_seq_one_letter_code
_entity_poly.pdbx_strand_id
1 'polypeptide(L)'
;MPTLVADASALVSLGIVADHDPDPLALCYAQYEVVVPMAVVEELQEIASYDDAHGRAASLVLDRIEAIETRPVALDTQFPLDDGENAAVTLANDLNAAFFLCDEFNQLGLIHASLADTRLVTTPTLLSVLVRTEQLSAADARLLLDAISDARSWDTNSYVQRARSLFEEP
;
A
#
# COMPACT_ATOMS: atom_id res chain seq x y z
N MET A 1 -10.92 14.67 2.15
CA MET A 1 -9.96 13.72 1.54
C MET A 1 -10.62 12.35 1.35
N PRO A 2 -10.34 11.68 0.25
CA PRO A 2 -10.86 10.32 0.06
C PRO A 2 -10.30 9.37 1.12
N THR A 3 -11.11 8.41 1.53
CA THR A 3 -10.69 7.36 2.47
C THR A 3 -9.95 6.27 1.69
N LEU A 4 -8.78 5.89 2.18
CA LEU A 4 -7.96 4.82 1.64
C LEU A 4 -7.69 3.81 2.74
N VAL A 5 -8.09 2.56 2.52
CA VAL A 5 -7.70 1.44 3.38
C VAL A 5 -6.47 0.79 2.80
N ALA A 6 -5.45 0.57 3.62
CA ALA A 6 -4.18 0.00 3.18
C ALA A 6 -3.96 -1.37 3.82
N ASP A 7 -3.46 -2.32 3.01
CA ASP A 7 -2.95 -3.60 3.47
C ASP A 7 -1.48 -3.45 3.92
N ALA A 8 -1.02 -4.35 4.77
CA ALA A 8 0.36 -4.35 5.26
C ALA A 8 1.38 -4.43 4.11
N SER A 9 1.08 -5.21 3.06
CA SER A 9 1.96 -5.35 1.89
C SER A 9 2.32 -4.01 1.26
N ALA A 10 1.34 -3.14 1.07
CA ALA A 10 1.55 -1.83 0.45
C ALA A 10 2.23 -0.85 1.42
N LEU A 11 1.88 -0.89 2.70
CA LEU A 11 2.54 -0.04 3.70
C LEU A 11 4.03 -0.39 3.82
N VAL A 12 4.39 -1.67 3.77
CA VAL A 12 5.79 -2.11 3.73
C VAL A 12 6.48 -1.56 2.48
N SER A 13 5.84 -1.65 1.31
CA SER A 13 6.40 -1.09 0.08
C SER A 13 6.72 0.40 0.22
N LEU A 14 5.78 1.18 0.72
CA LEU A 14 6.00 2.62 0.96
C LEU A 14 7.05 2.88 2.04
N GLY A 15 7.08 2.03 3.07
CA GLY A 15 8.06 2.11 4.15
C GLY A 15 9.50 1.91 3.67
N ILE A 16 9.73 1.11 2.62
CA ILE A 16 11.06 0.89 2.04
C ILE A 16 11.71 2.22 1.60
N VAL A 17 10.90 3.16 1.14
CA VAL A 17 11.37 4.46 0.62
C VAL A 17 10.90 5.65 1.47
N ALA A 18 10.43 5.40 2.70
CA ALA A 18 9.88 6.45 3.56
C ALA A 18 10.94 7.46 4.04
N ASP A 19 12.21 7.11 3.96
CA ASP A 19 13.35 7.99 4.27
C ASP A 19 13.90 8.73 3.04
N HIS A 20 13.28 8.53 1.88
CA HIS A 20 13.66 9.24 0.65
C HIS A 20 13.02 10.63 0.59
N ASP A 21 13.54 11.47 -0.29
CA ASP A 21 12.98 12.78 -0.59
C ASP A 21 12.78 12.86 -2.12
N PRO A 22 11.53 12.89 -2.60
CA PRO A 22 10.28 12.93 -1.85
C PRO A 22 9.92 11.59 -1.18
N ASP A 23 9.12 11.67 -0.12
CA ASP A 23 8.66 10.53 0.66
C ASP A 23 7.22 10.17 0.25
N PRO A 24 7.01 9.03 -0.45
CA PRO A 24 5.68 8.69 -0.96
C PRO A 24 4.69 8.32 0.16
N LEU A 25 5.17 7.83 1.31
CA LEU A 25 4.31 7.57 2.46
C LEU A 25 3.72 8.88 3.00
N ALA A 26 4.53 9.90 3.16
CA ALA A 26 4.08 11.23 3.59
C ALA A 26 3.11 11.83 2.57
N LEU A 27 3.38 11.69 1.28
CA LEU A 27 2.47 12.16 0.22
C LEU A 27 1.12 11.42 0.27
N CYS A 28 1.14 10.13 0.53
CA CYS A 28 -0.09 9.33 0.69
C CYS A 28 -0.93 9.86 1.85
N TYR A 29 -0.31 10.12 3.01
CA TYR A 29 -1.01 10.67 4.17
C TYR A 29 -1.55 12.09 3.92
N ALA A 30 -0.88 12.86 3.08
CA ALA A 30 -1.34 14.21 2.74
C ALA A 30 -2.53 14.21 1.77
N GLN A 31 -2.68 13.18 0.94
CA GLN A 31 -3.71 13.10 -0.10
C GLN A 31 -4.94 12.29 0.33
N TYR A 32 -4.79 11.38 1.28
CA TYR A 32 -5.83 10.44 1.68
C TYR A 32 -5.99 10.38 3.19
N GLU A 33 -7.21 10.09 3.62
CA GLU A 33 -7.48 9.66 4.98
C GLU A 33 -7.19 8.16 5.05
N VAL A 34 -6.03 7.79 5.60
CA VAL A 34 -5.58 6.40 5.65
C VAL A 34 -6.14 5.72 6.90
N VAL A 35 -6.83 4.61 6.69
CA VAL A 35 -7.45 3.81 7.76
C VAL A 35 -6.99 2.36 7.59
N VAL A 36 -6.65 1.70 8.69
CA VAL A 36 -6.25 0.29 8.68
C VAL A 36 -6.96 -0.47 9.79
N PRO A 37 -7.22 -1.78 9.60
CA PRO A 37 -7.68 -2.61 10.70
C PRO A 37 -6.53 -2.92 11.67
N MET A 38 -6.87 -3.22 12.92
CA MET A 38 -5.87 -3.61 13.94
C MET A 38 -5.03 -4.81 13.46
N ALA A 39 -5.62 -5.75 12.71
CA ALA A 39 -4.91 -6.90 12.15
C ALA A 39 -3.71 -6.49 11.28
N VAL A 40 -3.82 -5.38 10.52
CA VAL A 40 -2.71 -4.85 9.72
C VAL A 40 -1.60 -4.29 10.63
N VAL A 41 -1.96 -3.60 11.70
CA VAL A 41 -0.96 -3.11 12.69
C VAL A 41 -0.21 -4.27 13.32
N GLU A 42 -0.91 -5.32 13.71
CA GLU A 42 -0.31 -6.53 14.28
C GLU A 42 0.64 -7.21 13.29
N GLU A 43 0.25 -7.28 12.02
CA GLU A 43 1.11 -7.82 10.96
C GLU A 43 2.36 -6.96 10.75
N LEU A 44 2.23 -5.64 10.76
CA LEU A 44 3.39 -4.74 10.69
C LEU A 44 4.33 -4.91 11.89
N GLN A 45 3.79 -5.12 13.09
CA GLN A 45 4.59 -5.38 14.28
C GLN A 45 5.38 -6.68 14.16
N GLU A 46 4.77 -7.72 13.58
CA GLU A 46 5.45 -8.98 13.32
C GLU A 46 6.58 -8.80 12.30
N ILE A 47 6.31 -8.13 11.18
CA ILE A 47 7.30 -7.84 10.14
C ILE A 47 8.44 -6.99 10.70
N ALA A 48 8.15 -6.03 11.56
CA ALA A 48 9.15 -5.15 12.18
C ALA A 48 10.16 -5.90 13.05
N SER A 49 9.84 -7.13 13.48
CA SER A 49 10.76 -7.97 14.23
C SER A 49 11.84 -8.61 13.36
N TYR A 50 11.70 -8.57 12.03
CA TYR A 50 12.68 -9.15 11.10
C TYR A 50 13.88 -8.21 10.93
N ASP A 51 15.09 -8.78 10.88
CA ASP A 51 16.32 -8.03 10.68
C ASP A 51 16.69 -7.95 9.19
N ASP A 52 15.82 -7.29 8.43
CA ASP A 52 15.97 -7.11 6.98
C ASP A 52 15.31 -5.81 6.52
N ALA A 53 15.30 -5.56 5.21
CA ALA A 53 14.71 -4.35 4.62
C ALA A 53 13.20 -4.23 4.91
N HIS A 54 12.47 -5.36 4.91
CA HIS A 54 11.06 -5.37 5.22
C HIS A 54 10.79 -4.99 6.68
N GLY A 55 11.60 -5.52 7.59
CA GLY A 55 11.51 -5.18 9.02
C GLY A 55 11.77 -3.70 9.27
N ARG A 56 12.80 -3.14 8.63
CA ARG A 56 13.09 -1.70 8.73
C ARG A 56 11.94 -0.86 8.16
N ALA A 57 11.38 -1.27 7.03
CA ALA A 57 10.25 -0.59 6.40
C ALA A 57 9.02 -0.58 7.32
N ALA A 58 8.67 -1.74 7.88
CA ALA A 58 7.55 -1.86 8.81
C ALA A 58 7.76 -0.98 10.05
N SER A 59 8.98 -0.92 10.58
CA SER A 59 9.31 -0.06 11.72
C SER A 59 9.12 1.42 11.39
N LEU A 60 9.51 1.87 10.20
CA LEU A 60 9.28 3.26 9.76
C LEU A 60 7.79 3.59 9.66
N VAL A 61 6.98 2.66 9.19
CA VAL A 61 5.52 2.84 9.13
C VAL A 61 4.95 2.94 10.55
N LEU A 62 5.38 2.05 11.47
CA LEU A 62 4.92 2.05 12.85
C LEU A 62 5.33 3.33 13.60
N ASP A 63 6.49 3.91 13.29
CA ASP A 63 6.92 5.19 13.85
C ASP A 63 5.97 6.34 13.49
N ARG A 64 5.18 6.17 12.43
CA ARG A 64 4.20 7.15 11.96
C ARG A 64 2.75 6.68 12.14
N ILE A 65 2.53 5.71 13.01
CA ILE A 65 1.20 5.08 13.18
C ILE A 65 0.12 6.08 13.61
N GLU A 66 0.49 7.17 14.26
CA GLU A 66 -0.43 8.23 14.68
C GLU A 66 -1.08 8.96 13.50
N ALA A 67 -0.44 8.93 12.31
CA ALA A 67 -1.00 9.49 11.09
C ALA A 67 -2.06 8.59 10.43
N ILE A 68 -2.24 7.38 10.93
CA ILE A 68 -3.17 6.37 10.42
C ILE A 68 -4.26 6.13 11.44
N GLU A 69 -5.53 6.15 11.01
CA GLU A 69 -6.63 5.73 11.86
C GLU A 69 -6.65 4.19 11.90
N THR A 70 -6.68 3.63 13.10
CA THR A 70 -6.72 2.18 13.32
C THR A 70 -8.07 1.79 13.89
N ARG A 71 -8.69 0.75 13.36
CA ARG A 71 -10.00 0.25 13.80
C ARG A 71 -9.99 -1.26 14.04
N PRO A 72 -10.69 -1.74 15.09
CA PRO A 72 -10.97 -3.18 15.21
C PRO A 72 -11.99 -3.59 14.13
N VAL A 73 -11.81 -4.78 13.56
CA VAL A 73 -12.68 -5.31 12.50
C VAL A 73 -12.98 -6.77 12.78
N ALA A 74 -14.26 -7.16 12.67
CA ALA A 74 -14.66 -8.56 12.69
C ALA A 74 -14.48 -9.15 11.30
N LEU A 75 -13.86 -10.35 11.22
CA LEU A 75 -13.60 -10.99 9.94
C LEU A 75 -14.91 -11.49 9.30
N ASP A 76 -14.99 -11.40 7.98
CA ASP A 76 -16.07 -12.02 7.20
C ASP A 76 -15.63 -13.44 6.83
N THR A 77 -16.30 -14.44 7.38
CA THR A 77 -15.95 -15.85 7.19
C THR A 77 -16.19 -16.36 5.78
N GLN A 78 -16.85 -15.58 4.93
CA GLN A 78 -17.13 -15.95 3.53
C GLN A 78 -15.99 -15.57 2.57
N PHE A 79 -15.08 -14.71 2.99
CA PHE A 79 -13.95 -14.30 2.14
C PHE A 79 -12.83 -15.34 2.17
N PRO A 80 -12.37 -15.84 1.00
CA PRO A 80 -11.27 -16.79 0.93
C PRO A 80 -9.92 -16.07 1.00
N LEU A 81 -9.72 -15.25 2.03
CA LEU A 81 -8.56 -14.39 2.24
C LEU A 81 -7.94 -14.73 3.60
N ASP A 82 -6.65 -14.45 3.77
CA ASP A 82 -6.05 -14.54 5.09
C ASP A 82 -6.63 -13.46 6.03
N ASP A 83 -6.32 -13.55 7.32
CA ASP A 83 -6.96 -12.69 8.33
C ASP A 83 -6.67 -11.20 8.11
N GLY A 84 -5.44 -10.85 7.75
CA GLY A 84 -5.06 -9.45 7.49
C GLY A 84 -5.76 -8.88 6.26
N GLU A 85 -5.75 -9.63 5.17
CA GLU A 85 -6.43 -9.23 3.92
C GLU A 85 -7.94 -9.16 4.12
N ASN A 86 -8.51 -10.15 4.81
CA ASN A 86 -9.94 -10.20 5.14
C ASN A 86 -10.36 -8.98 5.96
N ALA A 87 -9.63 -8.68 7.03
CA ALA A 87 -9.94 -7.52 7.88
C ALA A 87 -9.88 -6.22 7.08
N ALA A 88 -8.87 -6.06 6.23
CA ALA A 88 -8.72 -4.83 5.42
C ALA A 88 -9.82 -4.70 4.37
N VAL A 89 -10.17 -5.76 3.67
CA VAL A 89 -11.28 -5.77 2.70
C VAL A 89 -12.62 -5.48 3.40
N THR A 90 -12.87 -6.13 4.53
CA THR A 90 -14.09 -5.91 5.33
C THR A 90 -14.19 -4.46 5.76
N LEU A 91 -13.11 -3.87 6.24
CA LEU A 91 -13.06 -2.46 6.64
C LEU A 91 -13.34 -1.54 5.45
N ALA A 92 -12.74 -1.80 4.30
CA ALA A 92 -12.97 -1.01 3.08
C ALA A 92 -14.44 -1.04 2.66
N ASN A 93 -15.08 -2.20 2.73
CA ASN A 93 -16.50 -2.35 2.43
C ASN A 93 -17.38 -1.62 3.45
N ASP A 94 -17.08 -1.78 4.73
CA ASP A 94 -17.86 -1.15 5.82
C ASP A 94 -17.81 0.39 5.76
N LEU A 95 -16.65 0.94 5.43
CA LEU A 95 -16.45 2.38 5.31
C LEU A 95 -16.87 2.93 3.95
N ASN A 96 -17.18 2.07 3.01
CA ASN A 96 -17.35 2.46 1.61
C ASN A 96 -16.16 3.30 1.15
N ALA A 97 -14.95 2.81 1.43
CA ALA A 97 -13.71 3.52 1.14
C ALA A 97 -13.56 3.76 -0.36
N ALA A 98 -12.93 4.87 -0.72
CA ALA A 98 -12.68 5.17 -2.14
C ALA A 98 -11.64 4.22 -2.73
N PHE A 99 -10.59 3.89 -1.94
CA PHE A 99 -9.46 3.09 -2.41
C PHE A 99 -9.05 2.03 -1.40
N PHE A 100 -8.57 0.91 -1.96
CA PHE A 100 -7.92 -0.17 -1.22
C PHE A 100 -6.51 -0.33 -1.80
N LEU A 101 -5.49 -0.03 -1.01
CA LEU A 101 -4.08 -0.09 -1.43
C LEU A 101 -3.48 -1.42 -1.00
N CYS A 102 -3.03 -2.22 -1.97
CA CYS A 102 -2.54 -3.57 -1.74
C CYS A 102 -1.53 -3.99 -2.80
N ASP A 103 -0.44 -4.61 -2.37
CA ASP A 103 0.62 -5.13 -3.23
C ASP A 103 0.73 -6.67 -3.20
N GLU A 104 -0.30 -7.36 -2.74
CA GLU A 104 -0.39 -8.82 -2.82
C GLU A 104 -0.77 -9.24 -4.25
N PHE A 105 0.18 -9.15 -5.17
CA PHE A 105 -0.07 -9.31 -6.60
C PHE A 105 -0.68 -10.67 -6.96
N ASN A 106 -0.37 -11.72 -6.19
CA ASN A 106 -0.92 -13.05 -6.42
C ASN A 106 -2.37 -13.20 -5.96
N GLN A 107 -2.88 -12.26 -5.16
CA GLN A 107 -4.22 -12.29 -4.57
C GLN A 107 -5.15 -11.20 -5.10
N LEU A 108 -4.69 -10.35 -6.01
CA LEU A 108 -5.47 -9.20 -6.47
C LEU A 108 -6.83 -9.57 -7.05
N GLY A 109 -6.93 -10.70 -7.76
CA GLY A 109 -8.20 -11.16 -8.31
C GLY A 109 -9.22 -11.49 -7.22
N LEU A 110 -8.81 -12.21 -6.18
CA LEU A 110 -9.68 -12.56 -5.05
C LEU A 110 -10.06 -11.33 -4.23
N ILE A 111 -9.11 -10.44 -4.00
CA ILE A 111 -9.34 -9.19 -3.28
C ILE A 111 -10.34 -8.32 -4.06
N HIS A 112 -10.12 -8.15 -5.36
CA HIS A 112 -11.03 -7.38 -6.21
C HIS A 112 -12.44 -7.95 -6.18
N ALA A 113 -12.57 -9.28 -6.25
CA ALA A 113 -13.87 -9.94 -6.21
C ALA A 113 -14.58 -9.78 -4.84
N SER A 114 -13.83 -9.54 -3.77
CA SER A 114 -14.36 -9.38 -2.42
C SER A 114 -14.72 -7.93 -2.07
N LEU A 115 -14.19 -6.95 -2.84
CA LEU A 115 -14.51 -5.53 -2.68
C LEU A 115 -15.87 -5.22 -3.32
N ALA A 116 -16.72 -4.43 -2.65
CA ALA A 116 -18.02 -4.01 -3.17
C ALA A 116 -17.85 -2.84 -4.17
N ASP A 117 -17.61 -1.63 -3.68
CA ASP A 117 -17.51 -0.43 -4.49
C ASP A 117 -16.15 0.28 -4.38
N THR A 118 -15.21 -0.29 -3.65
CA THR A 118 -13.89 0.27 -3.42
C THR A 118 -12.97 -0.07 -4.59
N ARG A 119 -12.21 0.92 -5.05
CA ARG A 119 -11.23 0.73 -6.12
C ARG A 119 -9.93 0.16 -5.58
N LEU A 120 -9.50 -0.98 -6.13
CA LEU A 120 -8.22 -1.60 -5.82
C LEU A 120 -7.08 -0.84 -6.50
N VAL A 121 -6.05 -0.48 -5.72
CA VAL A 121 -4.87 0.26 -6.19
C VAL A 121 -3.61 -0.43 -5.67
N THR A 122 -2.63 -0.61 -6.53
CA THR A 122 -1.29 -1.08 -6.15
C THR A 122 -0.36 0.11 -5.91
N THR A 123 0.77 -0.11 -5.23
CA THR A 123 1.78 0.96 -5.05
C THR A 123 2.30 1.51 -6.38
N PRO A 124 2.64 0.70 -7.40
CA PRO A 124 3.01 1.25 -8.70
C PRO A 124 1.95 2.19 -9.29
N THR A 125 0.67 1.84 -9.17
CA THR A 125 -0.43 2.71 -9.64
C THR A 125 -0.53 3.98 -8.78
N LEU A 126 -0.35 3.87 -7.47
CA LEU A 126 -0.34 5.05 -6.58
C LEU A 126 0.74 6.05 -7.02
N LEU A 127 1.95 5.57 -7.30
CA LEU A 127 3.02 6.43 -7.80
C LEU A 127 2.63 7.12 -9.11
N SER A 128 1.98 6.40 -10.02
CA SER A 128 1.47 6.97 -11.27
C SER A 128 0.44 8.07 -11.03
N VAL A 129 -0.46 7.87 -10.06
CA VAL A 129 -1.44 8.89 -9.67
C VAL A 129 -0.75 10.13 -9.11
N LEU A 130 0.26 9.96 -8.26
CA LEU A 130 1.02 11.07 -7.69
C LEU A 130 1.76 11.88 -8.78
N VAL A 131 2.24 11.21 -9.83
CA VAL A 131 2.84 11.89 -10.99
C VAL A 131 1.79 12.68 -11.75
N ARG A 132 0.64 12.08 -12.05
CA ARG A 132 -0.44 12.75 -12.79
C ARG A 132 -1.03 13.95 -12.05
N THR A 133 -0.98 13.92 -10.72
CA THR A 133 -1.47 15.02 -9.88
C THR A 133 -0.37 16.00 -9.49
N GLU A 134 0.79 15.88 -10.12
CA GLU A 134 1.93 16.78 -9.95
C GLU A 134 2.52 16.83 -8.52
N GLN A 135 2.32 15.73 -7.75
CA GLN A 135 2.91 15.56 -6.42
C GLN A 135 4.32 14.96 -6.50
N LEU A 136 4.61 14.25 -7.58
CA LEU A 136 5.92 13.65 -7.88
C LEU A 136 6.31 13.95 -9.31
N SER A 137 7.60 14.10 -9.58
CA SER A 137 8.11 14.06 -10.95
C SER A 137 8.15 12.59 -11.42
N ALA A 138 8.08 12.37 -12.73
CA ALA A 138 8.23 11.03 -13.31
C ALA A 138 9.60 10.44 -12.97
N ALA A 139 10.67 11.24 -12.96
CA ALA A 139 12.01 10.80 -12.61
C ALA A 139 12.10 10.31 -11.16
N ASP A 140 11.51 11.06 -10.22
CA ASP A 140 11.46 10.65 -8.81
C ASP A 140 10.63 9.39 -8.62
N ALA A 141 9.47 9.29 -9.26
CA ALA A 141 8.62 8.10 -9.19
C ALA A 141 9.35 6.86 -9.70
N ARG A 142 10.12 6.99 -10.77
CA ARG A 142 10.93 5.89 -11.31
C ARG A 142 11.99 5.44 -10.32
N LEU A 143 12.72 6.36 -9.69
CA LEU A 143 13.73 6.03 -8.69
C LEU A 143 13.11 5.34 -7.47
N LEU A 144 11.96 5.82 -7.00
CA LEU A 144 11.24 5.20 -5.88
C LEU A 144 10.76 3.80 -6.24
N LEU A 145 10.18 3.63 -7.42
CA LEU A 145 9.71 2.33 -7.88
C LEU A 145 10.87 1.34 -8.03
N ASP A 146 12.02 1.76 -8.56
CA ASP A 146 13.19 0.92 -8.68
C ASP A 146 13.70 0.45 -7.31
N ALA A 147 13.73 1.34 -6.32
CA ALA A 147 14.16 1.00 -4.96
C ALA A 147 13.21 -0.01 -4.29
N ILE A 148 11.90 0.19 -4.44
CA ILE A 148 10.90 -0.74 -3.91
C ILE A 148 11.00 -2.09 -4.64
N SER A 149 11.10 -2.08 -5.96
CA SER A 149 11.19 -3.27 -6.80
C SER A 149 12.40 -4.12 -6.44
N ASP A 150 13.56 -3.49 -6.23
CA ASP A 150 14.78 -4.19 -5.82
C ASP A 150 14.62 -4.87 -4.47
N ALA A 151 14.02 -4.17 -3.50
CA ALA A 151 13.82 -4.71 -2.15
C ALA A 151 12.80 -5.85 -2.10
N ARG A 152 11.81 -5.82 -3.00
CA ARG A 152 10.70 -6.78 -3.00
C ARG A 152 10.78 -7.82 -4.13
N SER A 153 11.83 -7.80 -4.93
CA SER A 153 12.03 -8.73 -6.06
C SER A 153 10.88 -8.69 -7.09
N TRP A 154 10.51 -7.49 -7.50
CA TRP A 154 9.42 -7.26 -8.44
C TRP A 154 9.85 -7.14 -9.90
N ASP A 155 11.05 -7.53 -10.27
CA ASP A 155 11.65 -7.25 -11.60
C ASP A 155 10.80 -7.76 -12.76
N THR A 156 10.11 -8.89 -12.60
CA THR A 156 9.28 -9.49 -13.65
C THR A 156 7.79 -9.19 -13.51
N ASN A 157 7.40 -8.36 -12.55
CA ASN A 157 5.99 -8.07 -12.30
C ASN A 157 5.41 -7.14 -13.37
N SER A 158 4.26 -7.51 -13.95
CA SER A 158 3.63 -6.76 -15.04
C SER A 158 3.12 -5.37 -14.61
N TYR A 159 2.64 -5.22 -13.39
CA TYR A 159 2.20 -3.92 -12.86
C TYR A 159 3.37 -2.96 -12.74
N VAL A 160 4.51 -3.45 -12.27
CA VAL A 160 5.74 -2.68 -12.13
C VAL A 160 6.28 -2.26 -13.51
N GLN A 161 6.33 -3.18 -14.46
CA GLN A 161 6.79 -2.90 -15.82
C GLN A 161 5.93 -1.85 -16.50
N ARG A 162 4.62 -1.93 -16.34
CA ARG A 162 3.69 -0.96 -16.91
C ARG A 162 3.90 0.44 -16.31
N ALA A 163 4.03 0.54 -15.00
CA ALA A 163 4.27 1.81 -14.32
C ALA A 163 5.61 2.41 -14.74
N ARG A 164 6.66 1.59 -14.82
CA ARG A 164 7.99 1.99 -15.28
C ARG A 164 7.94 2.62 -16.67
N SER A 165 7.20 1.98 -17.57
CA SER A 165 6.99 2.48 -18.94
C SER A 165 6.33 3.87 -18.94
N LEU A 166 5.36 4.10 -18.06
CA LEU A 166 4.70 5.41 -17.93
C LEU A 166 5.65 6.50 -17.43
N PHE A 167 6.62 6.16 -16.59
CA PHE A 167 7.58 7.11 -16.05
C PHE A 167 8.74 7.43 -17.00
N GLU A 168 8.94 6.65 -18.05
CA GLU A 168 9.98 6.86 -19.07
C GLU A 168 9.56 7.84 -20.15
N GLU A 169 8.26 8.15 -20.26
CA GLU A 169 7.75 9.05 -21.27
C GLU A 169 8.12 10.50 -20.95
N PRO A 170 8.59 11.27 -21.95
CA PRO A 170 8.92 12.68 -21.76
C PRO A 170 7.70 13.57 -21.50
#